data_afb723eacce1c8dbbfc65e27fced2bd2
#
_entry.id   afb723eacce1c8dbbfc65e27fced2bd2
#
_cell.length_a   1.000
_cell.length_b   1.000
_cell.length_c   1.000
_cell.angle_alpha   90.00
_cell.angle_beta   90.00
_cell.angle_gamma   90.00
#
_symmetry.space_group_name_H-M   'P 1'
#
loop_
_entity.id
_entity.type
_entity.pdbx_description
1 polymer ?
#
loop_
_entity_poly.entity_id
_entity_poly.type
_entity_poly.pdbx_seq_one_letter_code
_entity_poly.pdbx_strand_id
1 'polypeptide(L)'
;MYKPIDIDTLKKNPSFRWWLTRDNFFTKDECNEVREYIDNNAKPKVGSYSIIEEQPMMEDDICKLNIADIVEQKYLDKVWSLIEIANTTVYKYNISGIYKNKLMGHRYDGDDWYTPHSDFHPIDPFTVVKLTIVAFLSNEGEDYQGGEFKFFDGTHIE
;
A
#
# COMPACT_ATOMS: atom_id res chain seq x y z
N MET A 1 -17.04 6.39 20.88
CA MET A 1 -16.93 7.50 19.92
C MET A 1 -15.43 7.66 19.60
N TYR A 2 -15.02 7.30 18.39
CA TYR A 2 -13.62 7.37 17.97
C TYR A 2 -13.24 8.84 17.78
N LYS A 3 -12.25 9.34 18.50
CA LYS A 3 -11.72 10.68 18.23
C LYS A 3 -10.69 10.53 17.10
N PRO A 4 -10.82 11.25 16.00
CA PRO A 4 -9.78 11.27 14.99
C PRO A 4 -8.47 11.74 15.63
N ILE A 5 -7.39 11.05 15.28
CA ILE A 5 -6.06 11.43 15.75
C ILE A 5 -5.68 12.72 15.01
N ASP A 6 -5.37 13.76 15.78
CA ASP A 6 -4.87 15.01 15.22
C ASP A 6 -3.44 14.79 14.70
N ILE A 7 -3.30 14.76 13.37
CA ILE A 7 -2.02 14.54 12.68
C ILE A 7 -0.98 15.60 13.08
N ASP A 8 -1.39 16.84 13.32
CA ASP A 8 -0.46 17.91 13.74
C ASP A 8 0.08 17.67 15.15
N THR A 9 -0.70 17.05 16.02
CA THR A 9 -0.23 16.60 17.33
C THR A 9 0.76 15.45 17.21
N LEU A 10 0.56 14.53 16.29
CA LEU A 10 1.49 13.42 16.02
C LEU A 10 2.81 13.93 15.43
N LYS A 11 2.78 14.88 14.50
CA LYS A 11 3.97 15.49 13.90
C LYS A 11 4.85 16.21 14.93
N LYS A 12 4.27 16.71 16.02
CA LYS A 12 5.00 17.38 17.12
C LYS A 12 5.72 16.42 18.04
N ASN A 13 5.42 15.12 17.98
CA ASN A 13 6.12 14.11 18.77
C ASN A 13 7.34 13.58 18.00
N PRO A 14 8.58 13.95 18.37
CA PRO A 14 9.78 13.57 17.64
C PRO A 14 10.07 12.05 17.66
N SER A 15 9.42 11.31 18.53
CA SER A 15 9.51 9.83 18.58
C SER A 15 8.45 9.14 17.74
N PHE A 16 7.46 9.85 17.20
CA PHE A 16 6.44 9.28 16.37
C PHE A 16 6.85 9.37 14.89
N ARG A 17 6.99 8.20 14.26
CA ARG A 17 7.17 8.08 12.82
C ARG A 17 5.97 7.33 12.28
N TRP A 18 5.13 8.00 11.52
CA TRP A 18 3.96 7.39 10.91
C TRP A 18 4.29 6.65 9.60
N TRP A 19 5.49 6.86 9.05
CA TRP A 19 6.05 6.11 7.93
C TRP A 19 7.55 5.85 8.12
N LEU A 20 8.05 4.82 7.47
CA LEU A 20 9.46 4.42 7.40
C LEU A 20 9.79 4.07 5.96
N THR A 21 10.99 4.38 5.54
CA THR A 21 11.54 3.94 4.25
C THR A 21 12.61 2.89 4.42
N ARG A 22 12.70 2.02 3.45
CA ARG A 22 13.76 1.00 3.35
C ARG A 22 14.21 0.89 1.90
N ASP A 23 15.39 1.42 1.60
CA ASP A 23 15.98 1.33 0.27
C ASP A 23 16.51 -0.07 0.00
N ASN A 24 16.49 -0.45 -1.29
CA ASN A 24 17.05 -1.71 -1.79
C ASN A 24 16.50 -2.95 -1.05
N PHE A 25 15.24 -2.90 -0.64
CA PHE A 25 14.62 -4.04 0.05
C PHE A 25 14.44 -5.24 -0.89
N PHE A 26 13.95 -5.00 -2.11
CA PHE A 26 14.00 -5.97 -3.19
C PHE A 26 15.27 -5.76 -4.01
N THR A 27 15.88 -6.86 -4.45
CA THR A 27 16.96 -6.80 -5.44
C THR A 27 16.37 -6.42 -6.81
N LYS A 28 17.23 -5.97 -7.73
CA LYS A 28 16.79 -5.65 -9.11
C LYS A 28 16.15 -6.87 -9.81
N ASP A 29 16.69 -8.05 -9.59
CA ASP A 29 16.16 -9.29 -10.17
C ASP A 29 14.79 -9.63 -9.58
N GLU A 30 14.60 -9.48 -8.27
CA GLU A 30 13.29 -9.65 -7.63
C GLU A 30 12.28 -8.63 -8.14
N CYS A 31 12.67 -7.36 -8.28
CA CYS A 31 11.79 -6.35 -8.85
C CYS A 31 11.36 -6.73 -10.28
N ASN A 32 12.30 -7.17 -11.11
CA ASN A 32 12.00 -7.61 -12.48
C ASN A 32 11.07 -8.81 -12.51
N GLU A 33 11.34 -9.83 -11.68
CA GLU A 33 10.49 -11.03 -11.58
C GLU A 33 9.06 -10.67 -11.17
N VAL A 34 8.90 -9.81 -10.16
CA VAL A 34 7.58 -9.38 -9.69
C VAL A 34 6.87 -8.52 -10.73
N ARG A 35 7.59 -7.61 -11.41
CA ARG A 35 7.01 -6.81 -12.50
C ARG A 35 6.51 -7.70 -13.65
N GLU A 36 7.34 -8.64 -14.10
CA GLU A 36 6.96 -9.59 -15.17
C GLU A 36 5.72 -10.40 -14.76
N TYR A 37 5.65 -10.84 -13.50
CA TYR A 37 4.47 -11.52 -12.99
C TYR A 37 3.23 -10.62 -13.05
N ILE A 38 3.34 -9.36 -12.59
CA ILE A 38 2.24 -8.40 -12.64
C ILE A 38 1.80 -8.16 -14.08
N ASP A 39 2.74 -7.93 -15.00
CA ASP A 39 2.44 -7.67 -16.41
C ASP A 39 1.66 -8.79 -17.07
N ASN A 40 1.95 -10.03 -16.70
CA ASN A 40 1.30 -11.20 -17.27
C ASN A 40 -0.04 -11.55 -16.59
N ASN A 41 -0.31 -11.09 -15.37
CA ASN A 41 -1.44 -11.54 -14.56
C ASN A 41 -2.39 -10.43 -14.12
N ALA A 42 -1.99 -9.16 -14.24
CA ALA A 42 -2.80 -8.05 -13.79
C ALA A 42 -4.08 -7.92 -14.62
N LYS A 43 -5.16 -7.64 -13.93
CA LYS A 43 -6.49 -7.44 -14.49
C LYS A 43 -7.03 -6.09 -14.05
N PRO A 44 -7.92 -5.46 -14.84
CA PRO A 44 -8.59 -4.24 -14.42
C PRO A 44 -9.23 -4.43 -13.03
N LYS A 45 -9.05 -3.48 -12.16
CA LYS A 45 -9.70 -3.49 -10.85
C LYS A 45 -11.19 -3.29 -11.05
N VAL A 46 -11.97 -4.28 -10.65
CA VAL A 46 -13.44 -4.27 -10.70
C VAL A 46 -13.97 -3.97 -9.30
N GLY A 47 -14.60 -2.82 -9.15
CA GLY A 47 -15.39 -2.43 -7.97
C GLY A 47 -14.62 -2.19 -6.67
N SER A 48 -14.79 -1.03 -6.08
CA SER A 48 -14.57 -0.84 -4.65
C SER A 48 -15.82 -0.28 -4.02
N TYR A 49 -16.31 -0.95 -2.97
CA TYR A 49 -17.42 -0.43 -2.18
C TYR A 49 -16.91 0.61 -1.21
N SER A 50 -17.53 1.80 -1.19
CA SER A 50 -17.44 2.65 -0.01
C SER A 50 -18.37 2.06 1.05
N ILE A 51 -17.81 1.68 2.21
CA ILE A 51 -18.61 1.16 3.33
C ILE A 51 -19.39 2.29 4.02
N ILE A 52 -19.08 3.54 3.74
CA ILE A 52 -19.62 4.70 4.45
C ILE A 52 -20.94 5.20 3.84
N GLU A 53 -21.18 4.93 2.59
CA GLU A 53 -22.44 5.25 1.92
C GLU A 53 -22.96 4.00 1.20
N GLU A 54 -24.20 3.63 1.44
CA GLU A 54 -24.89 2.47 0.83
C GLU A 54 -25.00 2.53 -0.71
N GLN A 55 -24.21 3.40 -1.36
CA GLN A 55 -24.16 3.51 -2.80
C GLN A 55 -22.84 2.95 -3.34
N PRO A 56 -22.90 2.06 -4.34
CA PRO A 56 -21.69 1.65 -5.04
C PRO A 56 -21.06 2.88 -5.70
N MET A 57 -19.87 3.28 -5.27
CA MET A 57 -19.10 4.25 -6.04
C MET A 57 -18.71 3.56 -7.36
N MET A 58 -18.90 4.26 -8.47
CA MET A 58 -18.48 3.77 -9.78
C MET A 58 -16.97 3.58 -9.76
N GLU A 59 -16.47 2.55 -10.40
CA GLU A 59 -15.03 2.20 -10.46
C GLU A 59 -14.14 3.38 -10.83
N ASP A 60 -14.61 4.18 -11.78
CA ASP A 60 -13.90 5.34 -12.31
C ASP A 60 -13.73 6.49 -11.30
N ASP A 61 -14.46 6.45 -10.17
CA ASP A 61 -14.43 7.52 -9.18
C ASP A 61 -13.31 7.38 -8.13
N ILE A 62 -12.71 6.20 -8.00
CA ILE A 62 -11.70 5.93 -6.98
C ILE A 62 -10.34 5.62 -7.59
N CYS A 63 -10.31 4.76 -8.58
CA CYS A 63 -9.07 4.36 -9.24
C CYS A 63 -9.32 3.77 -10.61
N LYS A 64 -8.32 3.92 -11.45
CA LYS A 64 -8.18 3.23 -12.73
C LYS A 64 -6.80 2.62 -12.74
N LEU A 65 -6.68 1.32 -12.63
CA LEU A 65 -5.42 0.56 -12.63
C LEU A 65 -5.66 -0.92 -12.86
N ASN A 66 -4.58 -1.66 -13.03
CA ASN A 66 -4.63 -3.12 -13.11
C ASN A 66 -4.01 -3.72 -11.84
N ILE A 67 -4.57 -4.85 -11.35
CA ILE A 67 -4.12 -5.52 -10.13
C ILE A 67 -3.83 -6.99 -10.40
N ALA A 68 -2.70 -7.47 -9.87
CA ALA A 68 -2.38 -8.89 -9.75
C ALA A 68 -2.23 -9.29 -8.27
N ASP A 69 -2.75 -10.46 -7.91
CA ASP A 69 -2.51 -11.04 -6.59
C ASP A 69 -1.19 -11.82 -6.61
N ILE A 70 -0.26 -11.46 -5.73
CA ILE A 70 1.04 -12.12 -5.56
C ILE A 70 0.94 -13.00 -4.32
N VAL A 71 1.05 -14.30 -4.52
CA VAL A 71 0.86 -15.33 -3.48
C VAL A 71 2.12 -16.17 -3.24
N GLU A 72 3.21 -15.87 -3.93
CA GLU A 72 4.47 -16.58 -3.77
C GLU A 72 5.02 -16.41 -2.37
N GLN A 73 5.20 -17.53 -1.67
CA GLN A 73 5.57 -17.55 -0.26
C GLN A 73 6.86 -16.79 0.02
N LYS A 74 7.86 -16.87 -0.87
CA LYS A 74 9.14 -16.14 -0.72
C LYS A 74 8.95 -14.63 -0.56
N TYR A 75 7.99 -14.02 -1.26
CA TYR A 75 7.71 -12.59 -1.15
C TYR A 75 6.87 -12.26 0.07
N LEU A 76 5.92 -13.13 0.41
CA LEU A 76 5.14 -13.00 1.64
C LEU A 76 6.05 -13.05 2.87
N ASP A 77 6.95 -14.02 2.95
CA ASP A 77 7.90 -14.17 4.06
C ASP A 77 8.85 -12.97 4.14
N LYS A 78 9.33 -12.50 2.99
CA LYS A 78 10.24 -11.36 2.92
C LYS A 78 9.55 -10.08 3.44
N VAL A 79 8.36 -9.78 2.94
CA VAL A 79 7.57 -8.63 3.37
C VAL A 79 7.17 -8.77 4.84
N TRP A 80 6.77 -9.95 5.28
CA TRP A 80 6.42 -10.19 6.68
C TRP A 80 7.60 -9.92 7.61
N SER A 81 8.81 -10.34 7.26
CA SER A 81 10.00 -10.06 8.06
C SER A 81 10.25 -8.56 8.24
N LEU A 82 10.01 -7.75 7.21
CA LEU A 82 10.12 -6.28 7.30
C LEU A 82 9.05 -5.70 8.21
N ILE A 83 7.81 -6.18 8.08
CA ILE A 83 6.69 -5.78 8.94
C ILE A 83 7.02 -6.07 10.41
N GLU A 84 7.51 -7.25 10.71
CA GLU A 84 7.87 -7.63 12.09
C GLU A 84 8.96 -6.74 12.67
N ILE A 85 10.00 -6.43 11.89
CA ILE A 85 11.07 -5.53 12.32
C ILE A 85 10.51 -4.13 12.57
N ALA A 86 9.77 -3.54 11.63
CA ALA A 86 9.19 -2.22 11.75
C ALA A 86 8.21 -2.15 12.93
N ASN A 87 7.37 -3.16 13.07
CA ASN A 87 6.38 -3.22 14.15
C ASN A 87 7.03 -3.38 15.52
N THR A 88 8.03 -4.25 15.66
CA THR A 88 8.72 -4.50 16.93
C THR A 88 9.52 -3.28 17.37
N THR A 89 10.12 -2.56 16.43
CA THR A 89 10.99 -1.43 16.74
C THR A 89 10.23 -0.13 16.94
N VAL A 90 9.16 0.11 16.17
CA VAL A 90 8.49 1.43 16.10
C VAL A 90 7.03 1.37 16.50
N TYR A 91 6.21 0.59 15.80
CA TYR A 91 4.75 0.74 15.88
C TYR A 91 4.10 -0.03 17.04
N LYS A 92 4.62 -1.22 17.36
CA LYS A 92 4.18 -2.06 18.49
C LYS A 92 2.68 -2.41 18.48
N TYR A 93 2.13 -2.56 17.30
CA TYR A 93 0.74 -3.01 17.13
C TYR A 93 0.62 -4.51 17.34
N ASN A 94 -0.56 -4.96 17.77
CA ASN A 94 -0.91 -6.37 17.70
C ASN A 94 -1.31 -6.71 16.27
N ILE A 95 -0.41 -7.40 15.55
CA ILE A 95 -0.60 -7.84 14.16
C ILE A 95 -0.52 -9.36 14.09
N SER A 96 -1.27 -9.99 13.20
CA SER A 96 -1.39 -11.45 13.10
C SER A 96 -0.97 -12.03 11.75
N GLY A 97 -0.78 -11.21 10.72
CA GLY A 97 -0.42 -11.70 9.39
C GLY A 97 -0.66 -10.68 8.29
N ILE A 98 -0.36 -11.08 7.08
CA ILE A 98 -0.64 -10.32 5.87
C ILE A 98 -2.11 -10.52 5.49
N TYR A 99 -2.79 -9.42 5.18
CA TYR A 99 -4.20 -9.44 4.82
C TYR A 99 -4.47 -10.36 3.63
N LYS A 100 -5.44 -11.28 3.78
CA LYS A 100 -5.78 -12.33 2.80
C LYS A 100 -4.59 -13.20 2.35
N ASN A 101 -3.48 -13.14 3.07
CA ASN A 101 -2.26 -13.90 2.77
C ASN A 101 -1.76 -13.69 1.32
N LYS A 102 -1.80 -12.45 0.86
CA LYS A 102 -1.34 -12.03 -0.48
C LYS A 102 -0.84 -10.60 -0.48
N LEU A 103 0.00 -10.28 -1.46
CA LEU A 103 0.35 -8.89 -1.80
C LEU A 103 -0.43 -8.49 -3.05
N MET A 104 -0.68 -7.20 -3.21
CA MET A 104 -1.34 -6.66 -4.39
C MET A 104 -0.31 -5.93 -5.25
N GLY A 105 -0.03 -6.47 -6.44
CA GLY A 105 0.77 -5.80 -7.45
C GLY A 105 -0.10 -4.85 -8.25
N HIS A 106 0.20 -3.56 -8.19
CA HIS A 106 -0.49 -2.52 -8.94
C HIS A 106 0.30 -2.16 -10.21
N ARG A 107 -0.37 -2.13 -11.35
CA ARG A 107 0.17 -1.61 -12.60
C ARG A 107 -0.67 -0.43 -13.06
N TYR A 108 0.01 0.68 -13.30
CA TYR A 108 -0.54 1.91 -13.82
C TYR A 108 -0.08 2.09 -15.26
N ASP A 109 -1.00 2.21 -16.20
CA ASP A 109 -0.72 2.37 -17.62
C ASP A 109 -1.24 3.75 -18.09
N GLY A 110 -0.37 4.58 -18.66
CA GLY A 110 -0.76 5.87 -19.26
C GLY A 110 -1.45 6.81 -18.26
N ASP A 111 -2.76 6.99 -18.42
CA ASP A 111 -3.60 7.89 -17.59
C ASP A 111 -4.23 7.20 -16.39
N ASP A 112 -3.68 6.07 -15.95
CA ASP A 112 -4.18 5.37 -14.77
C ASP A 112 -3.88 6.17 -13.50
N TRP A 113 -4.75 6.06 -12.51
CA TRP A 113 -4.71 6.87 -11.30
C TRP A 113 -5.36 6.19 -10.11
N TYR A 114 -5.03 6.68 -8.93
CA TYR A 114 -5.69 6.33 -7.68
C TYR A 114 -5.91 7.59 -6.86
N THR A 115 -7.15 7.84 -6.45
CA THR A 115 -7.46 9.00 -5.59
C THR A 115 -6.79 8.86 -4.23
N PRO A 116 -6.52 9.98 -3.56
CA PRO A 116 -6.14 9.96 -2.16
C PRO A 116 -7.16 9.17 -1.33
N HIS A 117 -6.68 8.17 -0.60
CA HIS A 117 -7.50 7.26 0.20
C HIS A 117 -6.77 6.82 1.47
N SER A 118 -7.47 6.13 2.32
CA SER A 118 -6.90 5.46 3.48
C SER A 118 -7.09 3.97 3.33
N ASP A 119 -6.03 3.20 3.59
CA ASP A 119 -6.10 1.73 3.64
C ASP A 119 -6.78 1.20 4.91
N PHE A 120 -7.22 2.11 5.77
CA PHE A 120 -7.98 1.74 6.94
C PHE A 120 -9.38 1.30 6.53
N HIS A 121 -9.57 0.01 6.37
CA HIS A 121 -10.87 -0.59 6.15
C HIS A 121 -11.23 -1.50 7.32
N PRO A 122 -12.26 -1.19 8.10
CA PRO A 122 -12.91 -2.17 8.95
C PRO A 122 -13.69 -3.13 8.05
N ILE A 123 -13.03 -4.21 7.62
CA ILE A 123 -13.64 -5.21 6.72
C ILE A 123 -14.67 -6.04 7.46
N ASP A 124 -14.43 -6.24 8.70
CA ASP A 124 -15.30 -6.84 9.70
C ASP A 124 -14.90 -6.29 11.08
N PRO A 125 -15.72 -6.46 12.14
CA PRO A 125 -15.40 -5.92 13.45
C PRO A 125 -14.10 -6.45 14.07
N PHE A 126 -13.45 -7.44 13.43
CA PHE A 126 -12.27 -8.12 13.96
C PHE A 126 -11.02 -7.91 13.11
N THR A 127 -11.18 -7.51 11.85
CA THR A 127 -10.05 -7.36 10.90
C THR A 127 -9.82 -5.88 10.58
N VAL A 128 -8.70 -5.35 11.04
CA VAL A 128 -8.29 -3.97 10.79
C VAL A 128 -6.89 -3.95 10.24
N VAL A 129 -6.69 -3.31 9.08
CA VAL A 129 -5.35 -3.02 8.56
C VAL A 129 -4.66 -2.04 9.51
N LYS A 130 -3.51 -2.41 10.05
CA LYS A 130 -2.71 -1.62 10.99
C LYS A 130 -1.50 -0.96 10.34
N LEU A 131 -0.91 -1.66 9.38
CA LEU A 131 0.27 -1.22 8.65
C LEU A 131 0.05 -1.53 7.17
N THR A 132 0.42 -0.59 6.32
CA THR A 132 0.48 -0.76 4.87
C THR A 132 1.94 -0.65 4.44
N ILE A 133 2.36 -1.50 3.53
CA ILE A 133 3.65 -1.41 2.85
C ILE A 133 3.39 -1.10 1.39
N VAL A 134 4.10 -0.10 0.88
CA VAL A 134 4.19 0.19 -0.54
C VAL A 134 5.62 -0.07 -0.99
N ALA A 135 5.79 -0.93 -1.98
CA ALA A 135 7.08 -1.22 -2.59
C ALA A 135 7.07 -0.70 -4.04
N PHE A 136 7.94 0.24 -4.34
CA PHE A 136 8.17 0.72 -5.70
C PHE A 136 9.10 -0.28 -6.40
N LEU A 137 8.61 -0.89 -7.48
CA LEU A 137 9.34 -1.89 -8.25
C LEU A 137 10.01 -1.31 -9.49
N SER A 138 9.73 -0.05 -9.78
CA SER A 138 10.23 0.72 -10.93
C SER A 138 10.79 2.04 -10.46
N ASN A 139 11.77 2.58 -11.19
CA ASN A 139 12.42 3.84 -10.85
C ASN A 139 11.82 4.99 -11.67
N GLU A 140 11.42 6.06 -11.00
CA GLU A 140 11.04 7.30 -11.67
C GLU A 140 12.23 7.88 -12.46
N GLY A 141 11.93 8.39 -13.66
CA GLY A 141 12.94 8.95 -14.57
C GLY A 141 13.68 7.93 -15.43
N GLU A 142 13.71 6.63 -15.03
CA GLU A 142 14.29 5.53 -15.81
C GLU A 142 13.18 4.68 -16.46
N ASP A 143 12.28 4.15 -15.65
CA ASP A 143 11.22 3.24 -16.08
C ASP A 143 9.91 3.96 -16.41
N TYR A 144 9.63 5.11 -15.79
CA TYR A 144 8.39 5.87 -15.97
C TYR A 144 8.60 7.36 -15.66
N GLN A 145 7.59 8.18 -15.99
CA GLN A 145 7.53 9.61 -15.64
C GLN A 145 6.18 9.95 -15.04
N GLY A 146 6.16 10.83 -14.04
CA GLY A 146 4.95 11.14 -13.26
C GLY A 146 4.61 10.03 -12.25
N GLY A 147 3.36 9.96 -11.81
CA GLY A 147 2.91 8.93 -10.86
C GLY A 147 3.41 9.15 -9.44
N GLU A 148 3.61 10.39 -9.02
CA GLU A 148 4.15 10.70 -7.70
C GLU A 148 3.26 10.12 -6.59
N PHE A 149 3.90 9.47 -5.64
CA PHE A 149 3.25 9.03 -4.41
C PHE A 149 3.25 10.19 -3.39
N LYS A 150 2.06 10.55 -2.91
CA LYS A 150 1.88 11.66 -1.98
C LYS A 150 1.08 11.24 -0.76
N PHE A 151 1.52 11.65 0.42
CA PHE A 151 0.69 11.58 1.61
C PHE A 151 -0.30 12.76 1.65
N PHE A 152 -1.40 12.61 2.40
CA PHE A 152 -2.42 13.66 2.57
C PHE A 152 -1.89 15.00 3.09
N ASP A 153 -0.77 14.99 3.77
CA ASP A 153 -0.13 16.19 4.29
C ASP A 153 0.78 16.89 3.29
N GLY A 154 0.85 16.40 2.05
CA GLY A 154 1.70 16.92 0.99
C GLY A 154 3.17 16.47 1.10
N THR A 155 3.51 15.59 2.04
CA THR A 155 4.85 14.98 2.09
C THR A 155 5.03 14.06 0.90
N HIS A 156 6.06 14.32 0.10
CA HIS A 156 6.50 13.43 -0.97
C HIS A 156 7.50 12.43 -0.42
N ILE A 157 7.51 11.24 -0.96
CA ILE A 157 8.61 10.29 -0.82
C ILE A 157 9.44 10.42 -2.09
N GLU A 158 10.66 10.90 -1.94
CA GLU A 158 11.69 10.88 -2.98
C GLU A 158 12.38 9.53 -3.00
#